data_265b1e3bffba8dc5ad7312159a98dd37
#
_entry.id   265b1e3bffba8dc5ad7312159a98dd37
#
_cell.length_a   1.000
_cell.length_b   1.000
_cell.length_c   1.000
_cell.angle_alpha   90.00
_cell.angle_beta   90.00
_cell.angle_gamma   90.00
#
_symmetry.space_group_name_H-M   'P 1'
#
loop_
_entity.id
_entity.type
_entity.pdbx_description
1 polymer ?
#
loop_
_entity_poly.entity_id
_entity_poly.type
_entity_poly.pdbx_seq_one_letter_code
_entity_poly.pdbx_strand_id
1 'polypeptide(L)'
;MSQRITRRQLLESALAVIPVAAFCALPQPSFGAIPFKLGIITDEITQDFGNALDFIASYSLRYCELRDLWRTNIMNLSKDDRQRAKDLLDKHQFHVSDIGSPIMKYNLPEMPAREEKRDTFRANFTEQDTERLLDESFELARFFNTSKVRIFSYWRVSDPETAYPYVRDRLAKAAEIAHKADILLVLENEHECNVGTGKELGRVLKDINSANLRGNWDAGNAAMLDEVPYPDGYRQVKGWIAHTHVKDVKKNPQTGKLSWAPVGGGFIDWKGQLEALRNDGYDGTMSLETHYRRPDGNKLESTRESLEGLLKIFKNL
;
A
#
# COMPACT_ATOMS: atom_id res chain seq x y z
N MET A 1 7.24 -48.36 58.83
CA MET A 1 6.30 -47.27 59.20
C MET A 1 6.13 -46.32 58.04
N SER A 2 5.04 -46.47 57.30
CA SER A 2 4.75 -45.67 56.11
C SER A 2 3.84 -44.50 56.54
N GLN A 3 4.31 -43.28 56.45
CA GLN A 3 3.51 -42.11 56.69
C GLN A 3 2.71 -41.77 55.44
N ARG A 4 1.39 -41.85 55.55
CA ARG A 4 0.39 -41.43 54.56
C ARG A 4 0.30 -39.91 54.61
N ILE A 5 0.69 -39.21 53.55
CA ILE A 5 0.45 -37.79 53.33
C ILE A 5 -1.04 -37.61 53.06
N THR A 6 -1.71 -36.75 53.85
CA THR A 6 -3.15 -36.48 53.72
C THR A 6 -3.40 -35.46 52.61
N ARG A 7 -4.57 -35.57 51.97
CA ARG A 7 -5.04 -34.67 50.88
C ARG A 7 -5.02 -33.17 51.23
N ARG A 8 -4.94 -32.82 52.51
CA ARG A 8 -4.90 -31.44 52.99
C ARG A 8 -3.52 -30.81 52.90
N GLN A 9 -2.46 -31.58 52.89
CA GLN A 9 -1.07 -31.09 52.75
C GLN A 9 -0.65 -30.85 51.29
N LEU A 10 -1.45 -31.33 50.32
CA LEU A 10 -1.21 -31.12 48.88
C LEU A 10 -1.86 -29.83 48.33
N LEU A 11 -2.66 -29.11 49.16
CA LEU A 11 -3.38 -27.91 48.75
C LEU A 11 -2.71 -26.58 49.19
N GLU A 12 -1.60 -26.66 49.92
CA GLU A 12 -0.82 -25.48 50.34
C GLU A 12 0.45 -25.25 49.50
N SER A 13 0.61 -25.94 48.37
CA SER A 13 1.66 -25.61 47.43
C SER A 13 1.23 -24.38 46.63
N ALA A 14 1.73 -23.26 47.09
CA ALA A 14 1.67 -21.93 46.54
C ALA A 14 1.36 -21.85 45.05
N LEU A 15 0.20 -21.31 44.70
CA LEU A 15 -0.01 -20.55 43.50
C LEU A 15 0.93 -19.30 43.59
N ALA A 16 2.14 -19.43 43.05
CA ALA A 16 2.96 -18.28 42.75
C ALA A 16 2.23 -17.53 41.61
N VAL A 17 1.46 -16.51 41.98
CA VAL A 17 0.96 -15.50 41.06
C VAL A 17 2.18 -14.83 40.48
N ILE A 18 2.58 -15.22 39.30
CA ILE A 18 3.55 -14.47 38.50
C ILE A 18 2.88 -13.10 38.25
N PRO A 19 3.45 -11.99 38.74
CA PRO A 19 2.89 -10.69 38.40
C PRO A 19 2.97 -10.57 36.87
N VAL A 20 1.83 -10.37 36.21
CA VAL A 20 1.79 -9.90 34.83
C VAL A 20 2.66 -8.65 34.82
N ALA A 21 3.84 -8.76 34.20
CA ALA A 21 4.71 -7.62 34.03
C ALA A 21 3.85 -6.53 33.37
N ALA A 22 3.62 -5.46 34.10
CA ALA A 22 3.04 -4.26 33.55
C ALA A 22 3.98 -3.84 32.43
N PHE A 23 3.57 -4.05 31.19
CA PHE A 23 4.17 -3.40 30.06
C PHE A 23 4.05 -1.91 30.33
N CYS A 24 5.13 -1.30 30.86
CA CYS A 24 5.28 0.14 30.88
C CYS A 24 5.16 0.56 29.41
N ALA A 25 3.98 1.04 29.02
CA ALA A 25 3.80 1.72 27.77
C ALA A 25 4.79 2.89 27.77
N LEU A 26 5.84 2.76 26.95
CA LEU A 26 6.71 3.91 26.68
C LEU A 26 5.77 5.05 26.23
N PRO A 27 5.99 6.29 26.68
CA PRO A 27 5.18 7.41 26.27
C PRO A 27 5.19 7.45 24.74
N GLN A 28 4.03 7.23 24.12
CA GLN A 28 3.87 7.32 22.69
C GLN A 28 4.20 8.75 22.28
N PRO A 29 5.06 8.98 21.28
CA PRO A 29 5.29 10.31 20.79
C PRO A 29 3.94 10.89 20.33
N SER A 30 3.48 11.97 20.95
CA SER A 30 2.27 12.67 20.50
C SER A 30 2.61 13.34 19.17
N PHE A 31 2.28 12.67 18.08
CA PHE A 31 2.26 13.29 16.77
C PHE A 31 1.00 14.16 16.74
N GLY A 32 1.12 15.43 16.33
CA GLY A 32 -0.02 16.33 16.15
C GLY A 32 -1.11 15.68 15.27
N ALA A 33 -2.26 16.30 15.14
CA ALA A 33 -3.33 15.76 14.29
C ALA A 33 -2.82 15.53 12.87
N ILE A 34 -2.89 14.26 12.41
CA ILE A 34 -2.53 13.89 11.04
C ILE A 34 -3.68 14.37 10.14
N PRO A 35 -3.41 15.26 9.16
CA PRO A 35 -4.48 15.88 8.36
C PRO A 35 -5.02 14.94 7.27
N PHE A 36 -4.55 13.68 7.20
CA PHE A 36 -4.89 12.71 6.17
C PHE A 36 -5.33 11.38 6.77
N LYS A 37 -6.11 10.60 6.02
CA LYS A 37 -6.44 9.20 6.33
C LYS A 37 -5.24 8.33 6.02
N LEU A 38 -4.23 8.35 6.91
CA LEU A 38 -2.96 7.65 6.75
C LEU A 38 -3.07 6.19 7.16
N GLY A 39 -2.66 5.30 6.26
CA GLY A 39 -2.46 3.87 6.47
C GLY A 39 -1.07 3.42 6.05
N ILE A 40 -0.87 2.11 6.11
CA ILE A 40 0.37 1.44 5.67
C ILE A 40 -0.02 0.18 4.90
N ILE A 41 0.72 -0.16 3.86
CA ILE A 41 0.63 -1.47 3.21
C ILE A 41 1.17 -2.51 4.18
N THR A 42 0.34 -3.43 4.64
CA THR A 42 0.62 -4.29 5.79
C THR A 42 1.84 -5.18 5.62
N ASP A 43 2.06 -5.72 4.44
CA ASP A 43 3.22 -6.59 4.15
C ASP A 43 4.54 -5.83 3.97
N GLU A 44 4.53 -4.49 3.93
CA GLU A 44 5.73 -3.67 4.09
C GLU A 44 6.27 -3.69 5.53
N ILE A 45 5.43 -3.98 6.50
CA ILE A 45 5.81 -4.12 7.91
C ILE A 45 6.31 -5.55 8.17
N THR A 46 5.40 -6.52 8.00
CA THR A 46 5.68 -7.95 8.20
C THR A 46 4.63 -8.79 7.46
N GLN A 47 4.96 -10.06 7.22
CA GLN A 47 4.01 -11.02 6.65
C GLN A 47 3.03 -11.59 7.71
N ASP A 48 3.27 -11.36 9.00
CA ASP A 48 2.27 -11.64 10.05
C ASP A 48 1.28 -10.47 10.12
N PHE A 49 0.06 -10.72 9.67
CA PHE A 49 -0.96 -9.68 9.55
C PHE A 49 -1.37 -9.09 10.91
N GLY A 50 -1.49 -9.92 11.96
CA GLY A 50 -1.82 -9.44 13.30
C GLY A 50 -0.73 -8.49 13.83
N ASN A 51 0.53 -8.87 13.72
CA ASN A 51 1.66 -8.03 14.12
C ASN A 51 1.76 -6.73 13.28
N ALA A 52 1.37 -6.78 12.00
CA ALA A 52 1.31 -5.57 11.18
C ALA A 52 0.25 -4.58 11.70
N LEU A 53 -0.95 -5.08 12.05
CA LEU A 53 -2.00 -4.25 12.63
C LEU A 53 -1.61 -3.68 13.99
N ASP A 54 -0.97 -4.47 14.85
CA ASP A 54 -0.45 -4.00 16.15
C ASP A 54 0.58 -2.88 15.98
N PHE A 55 1.48 -3.02 15.00
CA PHE A 55 2.44 -1.96 14.66
C PHE A 55 1.72 -0.67 14.24
N ILE A 56 0.77 -0.74 13.31
CA ILE A 56 0.02 0.43 12.82
C ILE A 56 -0.76 1.07 13.98
N ALA A 57 -1.44 0.25 14.81
CA ALA A 57 -2.18 0.69 15.97
C ALA A 57 -1.32 1.40 17.01
N SER A 58 -0.04 0.99 17.17
CA SER A 58 0.91 1.62 18.10
C SER A 58 1.20 3.09 17.77
N TYR A 59 0.96 3.52 16.54
CA TYR A 59 1.03 4.93 16.10
C TYR A 59 -0.34 5.63 16.07
N SER A 60 -1.37 5.04 16.67
CA SER A 60 -2.76 5.54 16.67
C SER A 60 -3.37 5.65 15.27
N LEU A 61 -2.81 4.96 14.28
CA LEU A 61 -3.38 4.86 12.94
C LEU A 61 -4.46 3.76 12.88
N ARG A 62 -5.42 3.92 11.95
CA ARG A 62 -6.55 2.99 11.80
C ARG A 62 -6.87 2.65 10.34
N TYR A 63 -5.99 2.99 9.42
CA TYR A 63 -6.10 2.60 8.01
C TYR A 63 -5.00 1.62 7.65
N CYS A 64 -5.29 0.68 6.77
CA CYS A 64 -4.32 -0.23 6.19
C CYS A 64 -4.72 -0.59 4.75
N GLU A 65 -3.73 -0.90 3.93
CA GLU A 65 -3.91 -1.44 2.59
C GLU A 65 -3.60 -2.94 2.58
N LEU A 66 -4.42 -3.73 1.89
CA LEU A 66 -4.29 -5.18 1.83
C LEU A 66 -3.71 -5.61 0.48
N ARG A 67 -2.45 -6.08 0.48
CA ARG A 67 -1.75 -6.59 -0.70
C ARG A 67 -1.36 -8.06 -0.55
N ASP A 68 -0.52 -8.36 0.42
CA ASP A 68 -0.10 -9.71 0.78
C ASP A 68 -0.33 -9.96 2.28
N LEU A 69 -0.96 -11.07 2.62
CA LEU A 69 -1.16 -11.50 4.00
C LEU A 69 -0.64 -12.93 4.15
N TRP A 70 0.16 -13.20 5.19
CA TRP A 70 0.73 -14.54 5.45
C TRP A 70 1.44 -15.15 4.23
N ARG A 71 2.16 -14.33 3.45
CA ARG A 71 2.88 -14.69 2.21
C ARG A 71 1.96 -15.12 1.05
N THR A 72 0.71 -14.73 1.11
CA THR A 72 -0.29 -15.00 0.07
C THR A 72 -0.86 -13.68 -0.45
N ASN A 73 -0.85 -13.51 -1.76
CA ASN A 73 -1.47 -12.35 -2.39
C ASN A 73 -2.97 -12.29 -2.03
N ILE A 74 -3.49 -11.10 -1.80
CA ILE A 74 -4.89 -10.88 -1.41
C ILE A 74 -5.90 -11.56 -2.35
N MET A 75 -5.58 -11.63 -3.65
CA MET A 75 -6.43 -12.28 -4.66
C MET A 75 -6.47 -13.81 -4.50
N ASN A 76 -5.45 -14.40 -3.89
CA ASN A 76 -5.28 -15.85 -3.71
C ASN A 76 -5.64 -16.33 -2.29
N LEU A 77 -6.11 -15.46 -1.41
CA LEU A 77 -6.49 -15.84 -0.06
C LEU A 77 -7.66 -16.83 -0.06
N SER A 78 -7.56 -17.88 0.75
CA SER A 78 -8.66 -18.80 1.01
C SER A 78 -9.82 -18.09 1.70
N LYS A 79 -11.03 -18.66 1.65
CA LYS A 79 -12.18 -18.11 2.37
C LYS A 79 -11.94 -17.99 3.88
N ASP A 80 -11.27 -19.00 4.46
CA ASP A 80 -10.95 -19.03 5.89
C ASP A 80 -9.94 -17.93 6.25
N ASP A 81 -8.91 -17.70 5.42
CA ASP A 81 -7.95 -16.61 5.64
C ASP A 81 -8.59 -15.24 5.46
N ARG A 82 -9.51 -15.07 4.50
CA ARG A 82 -10.31 -13.83 4.35
C ARG A 82 -11.10 -13.54 5.61
N GLN A 83 -11.79 -14.56 6.16
CA GLN A 83 -12.54 -14.39 7.41
C GLN A 83 -11.62 -14.08 8.58
N ARG A 84 -10.51 -14.79 8.73
CA ARG A 84 -9.49 -14.51 9.75
C ARG A 84 -8.95 -13.09 9.65
N ALA A 85 -8.69 -12.59 8.43
CA ALA A 85 -8.24 -11.21 8.24
C ALA A 85 -9.32 -10.21 8.65
N LYS A 86 -10.58 -10.47 8.29
CA LYS A 86 -11.73 -9.64 8.68
C LYS A 86 -11.89 -9.57 10.19
N ASP A 87 -11.81 -10.70 10.89
CA ASP A 87 -11.93 -10.76 12.36
C ASP A 87 -10.81 -9.95 13.05
N LEU A 88 -9.60 -9.98 12.51
CA LEU A 88 -8.48 -9.16 13.00
C LEU A 88 -8.72 -7.66 12.77
N LEU A 89 -9.18 -7.28 11.58
CA LEU A 89 -9.53 -5.88 11.26
C LEU A 89 -10.62 -5.36 12.19
N ASP A 90 -11.68 -6.12 12.37
CA ASP A 90 -12.81 -5.75 13.23
C ASP A 90 -12.40 -5.64 14.71
N LYS A 91 -11.59 -6.60 15.20
CA LYS A 91 -11.03 -6.58 16.57
C LYS A 91 -10.20 -5.31 16.83
N HIS A 92 -9.40 -4.88 15.87
CA HIS A 92 -8.53 -3.71 15.99
C HIS A 92 -9.18 -2.41 15.47
N GLN A 93 -10.42 -2.46 15.00
CA GLN A 93 -11.20 -1.33 14.45
C GLN A 93 -10.46 -0.64 13.29
N PHE A 94 -9.92 -1.43 12.36
CA PHE A 94 -9.26 -0.91 11.17
C PHE A 94 -10.22 -0.68 10.00
N HIS A 95 -9.88 0.31 9.21
CA HIS A 95 -10.47 0.59 7.91
C HIS A 95 -9.50 0.16 6.80
N VAL A 96 -10.01 -0.54 5.81
CA VAL A 96 -9.23 -0.90 4.62
C VAL A 96 -9.28 0.26 3.62
N SER A 97 -8.10 0.80 3.25
CA SER A 97 -8.01 1.92 2.31
C SER A 97 -8.40 1.50 0.90
N ASP A 98 -7.91 0.33 0.49
CA ASP A 98 -8.17 -0.30 -0.81
C ASP A 98 -7.66 -1.74 -0.83
N ILE A 99 -8.02 -2.47 -1.88
CA ILE A 99 -7.47 -3.79 -2.20
C ILE A 99 -6.28 -3.59 -3.13
N GLY A 100 -5.07 -3.85 -2.61
CA GLY A 100 -3.81 -3.75 -3.35
C GLY A 100 -3.65 -4.89 -4.37
N SER A 101 -4.52 -4.96 -5.38
CA SER A 101 -4.54 -6.04 -6.36
C SER A 101 -3.37 -5.96 -7.34
N PRO A 102 -2.95 -7.09 -7.99
CA PRO A 102 -1.96 -7.11 -9.05
C PRO A 102 -2.61 -7.03 -10.44
N ILE A 103 -3.86 -6.59 -10.56
CA ILE A 103 -4.59 -6.53 -11.84
C ILE A 103 -3.82 -5.63 -12.82
N MET A 104 -3.61 -6.12 -14.04
CA MET A 104 -2.82 -5.47 -15.08
C MET A 104 -1.33 -5.23 -14.71
N LYS A 105 -0.77 -6.01 -13.75
CA LYS A 105 0.68 -6.06 -13.48
C LYS A 105 1.30 -7.33 -14.13
N TYR A 106 1.07 -7.48 -15.42
CA TYR A 106 1.53 -8.56 -16.28
C TYR A 106 1.76 -8.05 -17.72
N ASN A 107 2.15 -8.95 -18.64
CA ASN A 107 2.41 -8.55 -20.02
C ASN A 107 1.16 -8.10 -20.77
N LEU A 108 1.32 -7.03 -21.54
CA LEU A 108 0.36 -6.65 -22.58
C LEU A 108 0.46 -7.66 -23.73
N PRO A 109 -0.62 -8.32 -24.17
CA PRO A 109 -0.54 -9.41 -25.15
C PRO A 109 0.06 -9.00 -26.51
N GLU A 110 -0.25 -7.79 -26.99
CA GLU A 110 0.22 -7.27 -28.27
C GLU A 110 1.69 -6.87 -28.22
N MET A 111 2.19 -6.53 -27.05
CA MET A 111 3.53 -5.98 -26.85
C MET A 111 4.13 -6.49 -25.55
N PRO A 112 4.55 -7.75 -25.49
CA PRO A 112 5.14 -8.27 -24.25
C PRO A 112 6.42 -7.49 -23.91
N ALA A 113 6.56 -7.13 -22.66
CA ALA A 113 7.76 -6.50 -22.14
C ALA A 113 8.95 -7.49 -22.19
N ARG A 114 10.17 -6.96 -22.12
CA ARG A 114 11.37 -7.80 -22.03
C ARG A 114 11.29 -8.70 -20.79
N GLU A 115 11.81 -9.91 -20.90
CA GLU A 115 11.94 -10.80 -19.74
C GLU A 115 12.94 -10.20 -18.74
N GLU A 116 12.42 -9.76 -17.62
CA GLU A 116 13.16 -9.23 -16.48
C GLU A 116 12.55 -9.79 -15.20
N LYS A 117 13.37 -9.89 -14.16
CA LYS A 117 12.85 -10.26 -12.84
C LYS A 117 12.06 -9.09 -12.27
N ARG A 118 10.75 -9.23 -12.16
CA ARG A 118 9.81 -8.22 -11.67
C ARG A 118 9.06 -8.71 -10.44
N ASP A 119 8.62 -7.77 -9.62
CA ASP A 119 7.77 -8.12 -8.48
C ASP A 119 6.33 -8.33 -8.92
N THR A 120 5.91 -9.58 -8.97
CA THR A 120 4.53 -9.99 -9.31
C THR A 120 3.63 -10.06 -8.08
N PHE A 121 4.08 -9.63 -6.90
CA PHE A 121 3.36 -9.75 -5.63
C PHE A 121 2.85 -11.18 -5.37
N ARG A 122 3.70 -12.18 -5.65
CA ARG A 122 3.38 -13.63 -5.54
C ARG A 122 2.14 -14.06 -6.33
N ALA A 123 1.81 -13.35 -7.39
CA ALA A 123 0.68 -13.60 -8.27
C ALA A 123 1.18 -13.83 -9.71
N ASN A 124 0.78 -14.94 -10.31
CA ASN A 124 1.14 -15.30 -11.69
C ASN A 124 -0.12 -15.24 -12.54
N PHE A 125 -0.60 -14.02 -12.78
CA PHE A 125 -1.78 -13.77 -13.61
C PHE A 125 -1.38 -13.28 -14.99
N THR A 126 -2.33 -13.36 -15.92
CA THR A 126 -2.20 -12.91 -17.31
C THR A 126 -3.40 -12.09 -17.72
N GLU A 127 -3.39 -11.52 -18.93
CA GLU A 127 -4.53 -10.78 -19.47
C GLU A 127 -5.82 -11.59 -19.50
N GLN A 128 -5.72 -12.91 -19.69
CA GLN A 128 -6.89 -13.81 -19.71
C GLN A 128 -7.61 -13.87 -18.36
N ASP A 129 -6.92 -13.53 -17.28
CA ASP A 129 -7.48 -13.50 -15.93
C ASP A 129 -8.19 -12.18 -15.60
N THR A 130 -7.99 -11.11 -16.40
CA THR A 130 -8.37 -9.73 -16.03
C THR A 130 -9.83 -9.59 -15.62
N GLU A 131 -10.79 -10.11 -16.41
CA GLU A 131 -12.22 -9.97 -16.08
C GLU A 131 -12.58 -10.71 -14.79
N ARG A 132 -12.09 -11.94 -14.62
CA ARG A 132 -12.29 -12.72 -13.39
C ARG A 132 -11.67 -12.00 -12.17
N LEU A 133 -10.46 -11.46 -12.31
CA LEU A 133 -9.78 -10.74 -11.24
C LEU A 133 -10.52 -9.45 -10.86
N LEU A 134 -11.09 -8.73 -11.81
CA LEU A 134 -11.94 -7.57 -11.52
C LEU A 134 -13.14 -7.99 -10.66
N ASP A 135 -13.89 -9.01 -11.08
CA ASP A 135 -15.06 -9.48 -10.34
C ASP A 135 -14.69 -9.94 -8.91
N GLU A 136 -13.65 -10.78 -8.78
CA GLU A 136 -13.16 -11.26 -7.50
C GLU A 136 -12.64 -10.11 -6.60
N SER A 137 -11.98 -9.11 -7.17
CA SER A 137 -11.49 -7.95 -6.41
C SER A 137 -12.62 -7.06 -5.90
N PHE A 138 -13.72 -6.96 -6.65
CA PHE A 138 -14.92 -6.23 -6.23
C PHE A 138 -15.65 -6.95 -5.09
N GLU A 139 -15.69 -8.29 -5.11
CA GLU A 139 -16.18 -9.07 -3.98
C GLU A 139 -15.30 -8.87 -2.74
N LEU A 140 -13.97 -8.88 -2.90
CA LEU A 140 -13.04 -8.61 -1.82
C LEU A 140 -13.21 -7.19 -1.24
N ALA A 141 -13.36 -6.19 -2.11
CA ALA A 141 -13.58 -4.82 -1.68
C ALA A 141 -14.84 -4.69 -0.81
N ARG A 142 -15.97 -5.28 -1.24
CA ARG A 142 -17.20 -5.31 -0.46
C ARG A 142 -17.03 -6.08 0.86
N PHE A 143 -16.36 -7.24 0.81
CA PHE A 143 -16.10 -8.07 1.99
C PHE A 143 -15.28 -7.33 3.06
N PHE A 144 -14.28 -6.56 2.65
CA PHE A 144 -13.43 -5.78 3.56
C PHE A 144 -13.92 -4.33 3.78
N ASN A 145 -15.13 -3.98 3.35
CA ASN A 145 -15.76 -2.68 3.53
C ASN A 145 -14.94 -1.52 2.93
N THR A 146 -14.34 -1.72 1.77
CA THR A 146 -13.74 -0.66 0.95
C THR A 146 -14.43 -0.58 -0.40
N SER A 147 -14.39 0.57 -1.04
CA SER A 147 -14.89 0.77 -2.41
C SER A 147 -13.77 0.89 -3.43
N LYS A 148 -12.51 0.74 -3.01
CA LYS A 148 -11.35 0.98 -3.88
C LYS A 148 -10.61 -0.32 -4.18
N VAL A 149 -10.17 -0.45 -5.44
CA VAL A 149 -9.31 -1.53 -5.91
C VAL A 149 -8.17 -0.91 -6.72
N ARG A 150 -6.93 -1.16 -6.32
CA ARG A 150 -5.76 -0.76 -7.08
C ARG A 150 -5.60 -1.62 -8.32
N ILE A 151 -5.23 -0.99 -9.44
CA ILE A 151 -4.84 -1.64 -10.69
C ILE A 151 -3.58 -0.98 -11.27
N PHE A 152 -2.99 -1.64 -12.28
CA PHE A 152 -1.80 -1.17 -12.99
C PHE A 152 -2.07 -0.97 -14.49
N SER A 153 -1.00 -0.86 -15.29
CA SER A 153 -1.05 -0.52 -16.72
C SER A 153 -0.15 -1.41 -17.58
N TYR A 154 -0.06 -2.68 -17.22
CA TYR A 154 0.83 -3.68 -17.85
C TYR A 154 2.32 -3.34 -17.74
N TRP A 155 3.17 -4.35 -17.79
CA TRP A 155 4.62 -4.16 -17.74
C TRP A 155 5.11 -3.17 -18.80
N ARG A 156 6.00 -2.28 -18.38
CA ARG A 156 6.54 -1.23 -19.23
C ARG A 156 7.30 -1.83 -20.41
N VAL A 157 6.88 -1.48 -21.59
CA VAL A 157 7.56 -1.83 -22.85
C VAL A 157 8.65 -0.78 -23.17
N SER A 158 9.50 -1.07 -24.16
CA SER A 158 10.57 -0.13 -24.57
C SER A 158 10.05 1.21 -25.11
N ASP A 159 8.86 1.20 -25.69
CA ASP A 159 8.17 2.39 -26.19
C ASP A 159 6.73 2.44 -25.67
N PRO A 160 6.49 3.04 -24.51
CA PRO A 160 5.16 3.15 -23.91
C PRO A 160 4.15 3.93 -24.77
N GLU A 161 4.61 4.83 -25.64
CA GLU A 161 3.71 5.57 -26.53
C GLU A 161 3.04 4.65 -27.56
N THR A 162 3.77 3.68 -28.08
CA THR A 162 3.19 2.66 -28.98
C THR A 162 2.21 1.73 -28.26
N ALA A 163 2.42 1.44 -26.97
CA ALA A 163 1.52 0.64 -26.15
C ALA A 163 0.27 1.42 -25.69
N TYR A 164 0.34 2.74 -25.67
CA TYR A 164 -0.67 3.62 -25.07
C TYR A 164 -2.11 3.34 -25.53
N PRO A 165 -2.42 3.21 -26.83
CA PRO A 165 -3.81 2.93 -27.24
C PRO A 165 -4.38 1.65 -26.63
N TYR A 166 -3.59 0.58 -26.59
CA TYR A 166 -4.01 -0.71 -26.04
C TYR A 166 -4.23 -0.63 -24.52
N VAL A 167 -3.33 0.05 -23.81
CA VAL A 167 -3.42 0.27 -22.36
C VAL A 167 -4.66 1.11 -22.03
N ARG A 168 -4.86 2.24 -22.73
CA ARG A 168 -6.01 3.12 -22.54
C ARG A 168 -7.33 2.37 -22.74
N ASP A 169 -7.46 1.61 -23.82
CA ASP A 169 -8.71 0.93 -24.17
C ASP A 169 -9.06 -0.16 -23.14
N ARG A 170 -8.06 -0.87 -22.60
CA ARG A 170 -8.27 -1.85 -21.54
C ARG A 170 -8.63 -1.20 -20.21
N LEU A 171 -7.97 -0.11 -19.85
CA LEU A 171 -8.33 0.66 -18.66
C LEU A 171 -9.74 1.25 -18.77
N ALA A 172 -10.14 1.74 -19.93
CA ALA A 172 -11.50 2.21 -20.18
C ALA A 172 -12.54 1.09 -20.00
N LYS A 173 -12.27 -0.10 -20.55
CA LYS A 173 -13.12 -1.29 -20.35
C LYS A 173 -13.21 -1.69 -18.87
N ALA A 174 -12.10 -1.72 -18.16
CA ALA A 174 -12.11 -2.00 -16.73
C ALA A 174 -12.91 -0.96 -15.93
N ALA A 175 -12.80 0.32 -16.28
CA ALA A 175 -13.58 1.40 -15.65
C ALA A 175 -15.09 1.26 -15.91
N GLU A 176 -15.52 0.79 -17.09
CA GLU A 176 -16.93 0.48 -17.38
C GLU A 176 -17.46 -0.70 -16.55
N ILE A 177 -16.64 -1.75 -16.35
CA ILE A 177 -16.99 -2.89 -15.51
C ILE A 177 -17.12 -2.43 -14.05
N ALA A 178 -16.17 -1.62 -13.57
CA ALA A 178 -16.17 -1.07 -12.22
C ALA A 178 -17.38 -0.14 -11.97
N HIS A 179 -17.78 0.65 -12.98
CA HIS A 179 -18.97 1.49 -12.91
C HIS A 179 -20.24 0.67 -12.62
N LYS A 180 -20.42 -0.46 -13.29
CA LYS A 180 -21.57 -1.35 -13.06
C LYS A 180 -21.58 -1.98 -11.68
N ALA A 181 -20.41 -2.10 -11.06
CA ALA A 181 -20.22 -2.70 -9.74
C ALA A 181 -20.20 -1.67 -8.59
N ASP A 182 -20.26 -0.37 -8.89
CA ASP A 182 -20.08 0.74 -7.94
C ASP A 182 -18.75 0.66 -7.18
N ILE A 183 -17.68 0.33 -7.90
CA ILE A 183 -16.31 0.27 -7.39
C ILE A 183 -15.47 1.35 -8.04
N LEU A 184 -14.55 1.92 -7.29
CA LEU A 184 -13.55 2.86 -7.76
C LEU A 184 -12.23 2.14 -8.01
N LEU A 185 -11.80 2.06 -9.26
CA LEU A 185 -10.45 1.65 -9.60
C LEU A 185 -9.47 2.79 -9.35
N VAL A 186 -8.37 2.50 -8.67
CA VAL A 186 -7.28 3.45 -8.46
C VAL A 186 -6.05 2.95 -9.21
N LEU A 187 -5.75 3.64 -10.32
CA LEU A 187 -4.62 3.33 -11.19
C LEU A 187 -3.33 3.85 -10.58
N GLU A 188 -2.41 2.97 -10.23
CA GLU A 188 -1.09 3.36 -9.75
C GLU A 188 -0.15 3.67 -10.93
N ASN A 189 0.51 4.84 -10.87
CA ASN A 189 1.67 5.07 -11.71
C ASN A 189 2.85 4.28 -11.14
N GLU A 190 3.14 3.14 -11.75
CA GLU A 190 4.20 2.22 -11.35
C GLU A 190 5.35 2.28 -12.35
N HIS A 191 6.59 2.54 -11.89
CA HIS A 191 7.75 2.75 -12.77
C HIS A 191 8.08 1.53 -13.64
N GLU A 192 7.71 0.33 -13.23
CA GLU A 192 7.82 -0.89 -14.03
C GLU A 192 6.64 -1.11 -15.01
N CYS A 193 5.62 -0.23 -14.99
CA CYS A 193 4.44 -0.33 -15.85
C CYS A 193 4.39 0.80 -16.89
N ASN A 194 3.52 0.67 -17.92
CA ASN A 194 3.45 1.63 -19.02
C ASN A 194 3.00 3.04 -18.58
N VAL A 195 2.24 3.14 -17.50
CA VAL A 195 1.91 4.41 -16.84
C VAL A 195 2.76 4.50 -15.58
N GLY A 196 3.87 5.21 -15.61
CA GLY A 196 4.84 5.28 -14.50
C GLY A 196 5.06 6.70 -13.98
N THR A 197 4.71 7.73 -14.75
CA THR A 197 4.90 9.15 -14.39
C THR A 197 3.57 9.85 -14.14
N GLY A 198 3.61 11.02 -13.49
CA GLY A 198 2.44 11.88 -13.33
C GLY A 198 1.89 12.36 -14.67
N LYS A 199 2.78 12.62 -15.64
CA LYS A 199 2.38 12.99 -17.00
C LYS A 199 1.59 11.89 -17.69
N GLU A 200 2.06 10.64 -17.62
CA GLU A 200 1.40 9.48 -18.22
C GLU A 200 0.08 9.19 -17.50
N LEU A 201 0.06 9.22 -16.15
CA LEU A 201 -1.15 9.02 -15.36
C LEU A 201 -2.20 10.11 -15.64
N GLY A 202 -1.81 11.38 -15.61
CA GLY A 202 -2.71 12.48 -15.90
C GLY A 202 -3.31 12.43 -17.30
N ARG A 203 -2.52 12.00 -18.29
CA ARG A 203 -2.99 11.82 -19.68
C ARG A 203 -4.07 10.73 -19.76
N VAL A 204 -3.80 9.55 -19.26
CA VAL A 204 -4.74 8.42 -19.38
C VAL A 204 -6.03 8.66 -18.61
N LEU A 205 -5.97 9.27 -17.43
CA LEU A 205 -7.16 9.62 -16.65
C LEU A 205 -8.02 10.65 -17.36
N LYS A 206 -7.42 11.67 -17.99
CA LYS A 206 -8.14 12.67 -18.78
C LYS A 206 -8.76 12.09 -20.05
N ASP A 207 -8.03 11.22 -20.76
CA ASP A 207 -8.51 10.63 -22.01
C ASP A 207 -9.67 9.67 -21.78
N ILE A 208 -9.65 8.88 -20.69
CA ILE A 208 -10.76 7.97 -20.33
C ILE A 208 -11.92 8.74 -19.66
N ASN A 209 -11.62 9.72 -18.84
CA ASN A 209 -12.57 10.59 -18.14
C ASN A 209 -13.73 9.85 -17.43
N SER A 210 -13.43 8.75 -16.74
CA SER A 210 -14.41 7.95 -16.00
C SER A 210 -14.51 8.38 -14.54
N ALA A 211 -15.73 8.35 -13.98
CA ALA A 211 -15.94 8.54 -12.55
C ALA A 211 -15.37 7.39 -11.71
N ASN A 212 -15.28 6.19 -12.29
CA ASN A 212 -14.85 4.96 -11.64
C ASN A 212 -13.38 4.60 -11.90
N LEU A 213 -12.60 5.52 -12.49
CA LEU A 213 -11.15 5.41 -12.62
C LEU A 213 -10.49 6.70 -12.13
N ARG A 214 -9.67 6.59 -11.08
CA ARG A 214 -8.90 7.69 -10.49
C ARG A 214 -7.45 7.26 -10.31
N GLY A 215 -6.60 8.22 -9.95
CA GLY A 215 -5.18 7.94 -9.69
C GLY A 215 -4.94 7.43 -8.28
N ASN A 216 -4.09 6.42 -8.18
CA ASN A 216 -3.26 6.19 -7.02
C ASN A 216 -1.91 6.86 -7.32
N TRP A 217 -1.73 8.07 -6.81
CA TRP A 217 -0.54 8.87 -7.09
C TRP A 217 0.65 8.40 -6.27
N ASP A 218 1.68 7.96 -6.95
CA ASP A 218 2.95 7.55 -6.36
C ASP A 218 4.10 8.46 -6.84
N ALA A 219 4.49 9.36 -5.96
CA ALA A 219 5.58 10.30 -6.23
C ALA A 219 6.95 9.59 -6.33
N GLY A 220 7.14 8.49 -5.60
CA GLY A 220 8.38 7.71 -5.63
C GLY A 220 8.57 6.99 -6.96
N ASN A 221 7.52 6.40 -7.51
CA ASN A 221 7.56 5.76 -8.83
C ASN A 221 7.85 6.77 -9.94
N ALA A 222 7.24 7.96 -9.88
CA ALA A 222 7.53 9.04 -10.81
C ALA A 222 9.02 9.47 -10.75
N ALA A 223 9.57 9.60 -9.53
CA ALA A 223 10.97 9.93 -9.31
C ALA A 223 11.92 8.86 -9.87
N MET A 224 11.56 7.58 -9.83
CA MET A 224 12.37 6.48 -10.40
C MET A 224 12.48 6.55 -11.92
N LEU A 225 11.60 7.29 -12.60
CA LEU A 225 11.64 7.59 -14.03
C LEU A 225 12.15 9.02 -14.32
N ASP A 226 12.94 9.59 -13.39
CA ASP A 226 13.52 10.94 -13.51
C ASP A 226 12.50 12.08 -13.69
N GLU A 227 11.19 11.86 -13.40
CA GLU A 227 10.23 12.95 -13.29
C GLU A 227 10.42 13.70 -11.96
N VAL A 228 10.25 15.02 -11.96
CA VAL A 228 10.12 15.82 -10.73
C VAL A 228 8.71 15.64 -10.19
N PRO A 229 8.49 14.82 -9.11
CA PRO A 229 7.14 14.45 -8.72
C PRO A 229 6.31 15.65 -8.26
N TYR A 230 6.93 16.56 -7.50
CA TYR A 230 6.35 17.83 -7.09
C TYR A 230 7.31 18.98 -7.43
N PRO A 231 6.83 20.05 -8.08
CA PRO A 231 5.42 20.28 -8.45
C PRO A 231 4.96 19.69 -9.78
N ASP A 232 5.86 19.16 -10.62
CA ASP A 232 5.58 18.93 -12.05
C ASP A 232 4.65 17.74 -12.29
N GLY A 233 4.97 16.56 -11.74
CA GLY A 233 4.12 15.37 -11.83
C GLY A 233 2.76 15.59 -11.17
N TYR A 234 2.76 16.13 -9.95
CA TYR A 234 1.50 16.43 -9.23
C TYR A 234 0.55 17.33 -10.01
N ARG A 235 1.07 18.35 -10.69
CA ARG A 235 0.26 19.27 -11.52
C ARG A 235 -0.52 18.52 -12.62
N GLN A 236 0.01 17.40 -13.13
CA GLN A 236 -0.65 16.61 -14.16
C GLN A 236 -1.83 15.79 -13.63
N VAL A 237 -1.75 15.36 -12.37
CA VAL A 237 -2.72 14.44 -11.74
C VAL A 237 -3.66 15.11 -10.74
N LYS A 238 -3.38 16.38 -10.38
CA LYS A 238 -4.20 17.18 -9.49
C LYS A 238 -5.68 17.11 -9.88
N GLY A 239 -6.55 16.82 -8.90
CA GLY A 239 -8.00 16.67 -9.11
C GLY A 239 -8.45 15.28 -9.63
N TRP A 240 -7.49 14.38 -9.93
CA TRP A 240 -7.77 13.01 -10.35
C TRP A 240 -7.39 11.96 -9.30
N ILE A 241 -6.76 12.36 -8.21
CA ILE A 241 -6.22 11.46 -7.18
C ILE A 241 -7.32 11.05 -6.21
N ALA A 242 -7.47 9.75 -5.96
CA ALA A 242 -8.36 9.19 -4.94
C ALA A 242 -7.62 8.33 -3.91
N HIS A 243 -6.39 7.94 -4.20
CA HIS A 243 -5.44 7.30 -3.31
C HIS A 243 -4.04 7.81 -3.58
N THR A 244 -3.14 7.71 -2.61
CA THR A 244 -1.73 8.06 -2.82
C THR A 244 -0.82 7.13 -2.05
N HIS A 245 0.29 6.74 -2.66
CA HIS A 245 1.38 6.03 -2.00
C HIS A 245 2.49 7.00 -1.59
N VAL A 246 3.06 6.76 -0.44
CA VAL A 246 4.17 7.53 0.09
C VAL A 246 5.41 6.65 0.18
N LYS A 247 6.40 6.97 -0.63
CA LYS A 247 7.74 6.40 -0.59
C LYS A 247 8.75 7.45 -1.05
N ASP A 248 10.01 7.30 -0.70
CA ASP A 248 11.02 8.30 -1.02
C ASP A 248 12.21 7.70 -1.76
N VAL A 249 12.89 8.53 -2.53
CA VAL A 249 13.97 8.15 -3.43
C VAL A 249 15.18 9.04 -3.16
N LYS A 250 16.36 8.43 -3.11
CA LYS A 250 17.63 9.15 -3.07
C LYS A 250 18.45 8.87 -4.33
N LYS A 251 19.27 9.84 -4.72
CA LYS A 251 20.22 9.73 -5.82
C LYS A 251 21.63 9.63 -5.26
N ASN A 252 22.37 8.61 -5.68
CA ASN A 252 23.79 8.52 -5.35
C ASN A 252 24.55 9.65 -6.07
N PRO A 253 25.24 10.55 -5.34
CA PRO A 253 25.85 11.73 -5.96
C PRO A 253 27.04 11.40 -6.88
N GLN A 254 27.68 10.24 -6.68
CA GLN A 254 28.83 9.81 -7.50
C GLN A 254 28.41 9.06 -8.77
N THR A 255 27.36 8.22 -8.68
CA THR A 255 26.96 7.34 -9.78
C THR A 255 25.68 7.77 -10.48
N GLY A 256 24.92 8.71 -9.90
CA GLY A 256 23.60 9.09 -10.38
C GLY A 256 22.51 8.04 -10.15
N LYS A 257 22.85 6.87 -9.60
CA LYS A 257 21.90 5.75 -9.40
C LYS A 257 20.83 6.12 -8.37
N LEU A 258 19.58 5.87 -8.75
CA LEU A 258 18.42 6.01 -7.85
C LEU A 258 18.26 4.77 -6.95
N SER A 259 17.79 4.98 -5.75
CA SER A 259 17.45 3.92 -4.80
C SER A 259 16.41 4.42 -3.79
N TRP A 260 15.64 3.51 -3.22
CA TRP A 260 14.66 3.84 -2.19
C TRP A 260 15.33 4.39 -0.94
N ALA A 261 14.67 5.33 -0.27
CA ALA A 261 15.09 5.96 0.96
C ALA A 261 13.95 5.95 1.99
N PRO A 262 14.22 6.06 3.30
CA PRO A 262 13.17 6.35 4.26
C PRO A 262 12.56 7.72 3.95
N VAL A 263 11.26 7.89 4.18
CA VAL A 263 10.57 9.16 3.88
C VAL A 263 11.21 10.31 4.65
N GLY A 264 11.50 11.39 3.93
CA GLY A 264 12.25 12.55 4.43
C GLY A 264 13.79 12.37 4.40
N GLY A 265 14.28 11.22 3.96
CA GLY A 265 15.70 10.94 3.72
C GLY A 265 16.07 10.92 2.23
N GLY A 266 15.12 11.13 1.35
CA GLY A 266 15.29 11.24 -0.09
C GLY A 266 15.29 12.68 -0.59
N PHE A 267 15.02 12.84 -1.88
CA PHE A 267 14.99 14.16 -2.53
C PHE A 267 13.57 14.64 -2.90
N ILE A 268 12.53 13.83 -2.66
CA ILE A 268 11.16 14.22 -2.97
C ILE A 268 10.72 15.30 -2.00
N ASP A 269 10.19 16.40 -2.52
CA ASP A 269 9.62 17.48 -1.70
C ASP A 269 8.25 17.04 -1.14
N TRP A 270 8.29 16.14 -0.16
CA TRP A 270 7.10 15.66 0.53
C TRP A 270 6.36 16.76 1.28
N LYS A 271 7.07 17.77 1.77
CA LYS A 271 6.40 18.91 2.43
C LYS A 271 5.53 19.67 1.46
N GLY A 272 6.09 20.12 0.35
CA GLY A 272 5.34 20.82 -0.71
C GLY A 272 4.21 19.96 -1.26
N GLN A 273 4.44 18.66 -1.50
CA GLN A 273 3.42 17.73 -1.99
C GLN A 273 2.23 17.62 -1.03
N LEU A 274 2.48 17.47 0.27
CA LEU A 274 1.43 17.31 1.29
C LEU A 274 0.68 18.62 1.51
N GLU A 275 1.38 19.76 1.50
CA GLU A 275 0.74 21.09 1.53
C GLU A 275 -0.19 21.30 0.34
N ALA A 276 0.24 20.89 -0.86
CA ALA A 276 -0.57 20.97 -2.06
C ALA A 276 -1.81 20.08 -1.99
N LEU A 277 -1.67 18.81 -1.58
CA LEU A 277 -2.81 17.91 -1.37
C LEU A 277 -3.83 18.48 -0.40
N ARG A 278 -3.37 19.01 0.75
CA ARG A 278 -4.24 19.67 1.74
C ARG A 278 -4.97 20.89 1.17
N ASN A 279 -4.23 21.76 0.49
CA ASN A 279 -4.79 23.01 -0.08
C ASN A 279 -5.78 22.74 -1.22
N ASP A 280 -5.60 21.63 -1.93
CA ASP A 280 -6.51 21.18 -2.99
C ASP A 280 -7.70 20.37 -2.45
N GLY A 281 -7.84 20.22 -1.11
CA GLY A 281 -8.97 19.56 -0.47
C GLY A 281 -8.95 18.03 -0.64
N TYR A 282 -7.77 17.42 -0.74
CA TYR A 282 -7.65 15.98 -0.83
C TYR A 282 -8.23 15.29 0.42
N ASP A 283 -9.23 14.46 0.23
CA ASP A 283 -9.92 13.70 1.28
C ASP A 283 -9.77 12.16 1.14
N GLY A 284 -8.99 11.73 0.14
CA GLY A 284 -8.67 10.33 -0.11
C GLY A 284 -7.83 9.68 0.99
N THR A 285 -7.49 8.41 0.80
CA THR A 285 -6.60 7.65 1.68
C THR A 285 -5.16 7.75 1.20
N MET A 286 -4.22 7.65 2.14
CA MET A 286 -2.79 7.67 1.89
C MET A 286 -2.16 6.42 2.51
N SER A 287 -1.37 5.66 1.76
CA SER A 287 -0.66 4.48 2.26
C SER A 287 0.85 4.70 2.22
N LEU A 288 1.51 4.50 3.36
CA LEU A 288 2.96 4.36 3.36
C LEU A 288 3.35 3.04 2.69
N GLU A 289 4.17 3.11 1.65
CA GLU A 289 4.75 1.96 0.96
C GLU A 289 6.27 2.01 1.06
N THR A 290 6.83 1.32 2.05
CA THR A 290 8.26 1.39 2.37
C THR A 290 9.07 0.44 1.49
N HIS A 291 9.43 0.82 0.29
CA HIS A 291 10.39 0.04 -0.52
C HIS A 291 11.83 0.11 0.00
N TYR A 292 12.13 1.09 0.85
CA TYR A 292 13.42 1.19 1.53
C TYR A 292 13.72 -0.06 2.35
N ARG A 293 14.96 -0.49 2.32
CA ARG A 293 15.48 -1.60 3.15
C ARG A 293 16.74 -1.15 3.85
N ARG A 294 16.74 -1.31 5.16
CA ARG A 294 17.92 -1.14 6.01
C ARG A 294 19.00 -2.14 5.61
N PRO A 295 20.29 -1.83 5.90
CA PRO A 295 21.38 -2.79 5.64
C PRO A 295 21.23 -4.13 6.39
N ASP A 296 20.58 -4.14 7.55
CA ASP A 296 20.29 -5.33 8.34
C ASP A 296 19.08 -6.15 7.80
N GLY A 297 18.39 -5.65 6.76
CA GLY A 297 17.24 -6.30 6.15
C GLY A 297 15.96 -6.27 7.00
N ASN A 298 15.96 -5.59 8.15
CA ASN A 298 14.80 -5.53 9.03
C ASN A 298 13.67 -4.68 8.42
N LYS A 299 12.63 -5.35 7.93
CA LYS A 299 11.47 -4.74 7.25
C LYS A 299 10.68 -3.81 8.18
N LEU A 300 10.38 -4.28 9.37
CA LEU A 300 9.61 -3.52 10.36
C LEU A 300 10.32 -2.22 10.73
N GLU A 301 11.63 -2.28 10.99
CA GLU A 301 12.41 -1.08 11.32
C GLU A 301 12.58 -0.16 10.11
N SER A 302 12.66 -0.70 8.88
CA SER A 302 12.63 0.11 7.65
C SER A 302 11.34 0.92 7.54
N THR A 303 10.20 0.28 7.83
CA THR A 303 8.89 0.93 7.82
C THR A 303 8.76 1.93 8.96
N ARG A 304 9.30 1.62 10.14
CA ARG A 304 9.36 2.55 11.28
C ARG A 304 10.10 3.84 10.91
N GLU A 305 11.30 3.74 10.33
CA GLU A 305 12.07 4.91 9.90
C GLU A 305 11.32 5.77 8.90
N SER A 306 10.66 5.15 7.91
CA SER A 306 9.86 5.87 6.92
C SER A 306 8.62 6.53 7.53
N LEU A 307 7.91 5.83 8.42
CA LEU A 307 6.73 6.38 9.09
C LEU A 307 7.10 7.57 9.98
N GLU A 308 8.14 7.44 10.79
CA GLU A 308 8.59 8.52 11.67
C GLU A 308 9.09 9.73 10.89
N GLY A 309 9.75 9.50 9.74
CA GLY A 309 10.12 10.55 8.80
C GLY A 309 8.90 11.31 8.27
N LEU A 310 7.86 10.59 7.82
CA LEU A 310 6.60 11.18 7.35
C LEU A 310 5.88 11.95 8.47
N LEU A 311 5.82 11.38 9.67
CA LEU A 311 5.18 12.02 10.82
C LEU A 311 5.92 13.32 11.26
N LYS A 312 7.25 13.39 11.09
CA LYS A 312 8.01 14.63 11.31
C LYS A 312 7.63 15.69 10.28
N ILE A 313 7.40 15.31 9.02
CA ILE A 313 6.96 16.25 7.98
C ILE A 313 5.57 16.78 8.34
N PHE A 314 4.62 15.91 8.74
CA PHE A 314 3.28 16.36 9.16
C PHE A 314 3.28 17.39 10.30
N LYS A 315 4.21 17.28 11.24
CA LYS A 315 4.33 18.27 12.34
C LYS A 315 4.69 19.68 11.84
N ASN A 316 5.22 19.79 10.63
CA ASN A 316 5.71 21.04 10.05
C ASN A 316 4.82 21.52 8.88
N LEU A 317 3.63 20.93 8.70
CA LEU A 317 2.58 21.38 7.78
C LEU A 317 1.66 22.42 8.49
#